data_3325b1e8498f634bdc7b7b3df25d902d
#
_entry.id   3325b1e8498f634bdc7b7b3df25d902d
#
_cell.length_a   1.000
_cell.length_b   1.000
_cell.length_c   1.000
_cell.angle_alpha   90.00
_cell.angle_beta   90.00
_cell.angle_gamma   90.00
#
_symmetry.space_group_name_H-M   'P 1'
#
loop_
_entity.id
_entity.type
_entity.pdbx_description
1 polymer ?
#
loop_
_entity_poly.entity_id
_entity_poly.type
_entity_poly.pdbx_seq_one_letter_code
_entity_poly.pdbx_strand_id
1 'polypeptide(L)'
;KGIQAVDDARLAADAGVEAVALSNHGGRQLDGAPAPLGLVAPVADAVGDRVEIICDGGVRRGSDIVKAVALGARAAMAGRAYLYGLGAAGERGVDHVLGLLDTDVRRTMALVGARTVADLSPALVSGPDP
;
A
#
# COMPACT_ATOMS: atom_id res chain seq x y z
N LYS A 1 -9.39 -9.07 3.54
CA LYS A 1 -9.03 -8.24 2.38
C LYS A 1 -10.27 -7.66 1.72
N GLY A 2 -10.16 -6.45 1.14
CA GLY A 2 -11.29 -5.76 0.52
C GLY A 2 -11.90 -4.70 1.43
N ILE A 3 -11.23 -4.37 2.53
CA ILE A 3 -11.67 -3.31 3.44
C ILE A 3 -11.59 -1.96 2.71
N GLN A 4 -12.69 -1.20 2.73
CA GLN A 4 -12.81 0.10 2.07
C GLN A 4 -13.41 1.19 2.99
N ALA A 5 -13.66 0.87 4.27
CA ALA A 5 -14.15 1.81 5.27
C ALA A 5 -13.42 1.61 6.60
N VAL A 6 -13.29 2.68 7.37
CA VAL A 6 -12.67 2.63 8.72
C VAL A 6 -13.49 1.75 9.66
N ASP A 7 -14.80 1.82 9.58
CA ASP A 7 -15.69 1.02 10.44
C ASP A 7 -15.60 -0.47 10.14
N ASP A 8 -15.42 -0.86 8.87
CA ASP A 8 -15.16 -2.26 8.51
C ASP A 8 -13.83 -2.75 9.08
N ALA A 9 -12.81 -1.89 9.10
CA ALA A 9 -11.51 -2.22 9.72
C ALA A 9 -11.66 -2.42 11.24
N ARG A 10 -12.47 -1.59 11.93
CA ARG A 10 -12.80 -1.75 13.36
C ARG A 10 -13.50 -3.08 13.61
N LEU A 11 -14.53 -3.40 12.83
CA LEU A 11 -15.24 -4.67 12.95
C LEU A 11 -14.32 -5.88 12.74
N ALA A 12 -13.42 -5.81 11.77
CA ALA A 12 -12.43 -6.86 11.53
C ALA A 12 -11.47 -7.01 12.73
N ALA A 13 -10.97 -5.89 13.27
CA ALA A 13 -10.11 -5.89 14.45
C ALA A 13 -10.84 -6.45 15.68
N ASP A 14 -12.13 -6.12 15.88
CA ASP A 14 -12.96 -6.66 16.96
C ASP A 14 -13.21 -8.16 16.81
N ALA A 15 -13.23 -8.66 15.57
CA ALA A 15 -13.31 -10.09 15.27
C ALA A 15 -11.98 -10.84 15.51
N GLY A 16 -10.90 -10.15 15.87
CA GLY A 16 -9.62 -10.75 16.25
C GLY A 16 -8.71 -11.13 15.07
N VAL A 17 -8.83 -10.45 13.91
CA VAL A 17 -7.88 -10.65 12.81
C VAL A 17 -6.53 -10.04 13.17
N GLU A 18 -5.44 -10.62 12.64
CA GLU A 18 -4.08 -10.10 12.83
C GLU A 18 -3.74 -8.96 11.86
N ALA A 19 -4.38 -8.93 10.69
CA ALA A 19 -4.15 -7.92 9.67
C ALA A 19 -5.40 -7.62 8.83
N VAL A 20 -5.48 -6.40 8.31
CA VAL A 20 -6.48 -5.98 7.32
C VAL A 20 -5.80 -5.53 6.03
N ALA A 21 -6.34 -5.93 4.88
CA ALA A 21 -5.87 -5.45 3.59
C ALA A 21 -6.90 -4.48 3.00
N LEU A 22 -6.52 -3.20 2.97
CA LEU A 22 -7.28 -2.14 2.32
C LEU A 22 -7.19 -2.34 0.81
N SER A 23 -8.33 -2.58 0.16
CA SER A 23 -8.33 -2.95 -1.24
C SER A 23 -9.67 -2.67 -1.91
N ASN A 24 -9.61 -2.04 -3.07
CA ASN A 24 -10.75 -1.90 -3.98
C ASN A 24 -10.77 -2.97 -5.08
N HIS A 25 -10.00 -4.05 -4.92
CA HIS A 25 -9.83 -5.10 -5.93
C HIS A 25 -9.38 -4.57 -7.31
N GLY A 26 -8.64 -3.45 -7.33
CA GLY A 26 -8.19 -2.79 -8.56
C GLY A 26 -9.32 -2.11 -9.35
N GLY A 27 -10.44 -1.77 -8.70
CA GLY A 27 -11.63 -1.18 -9.32
C GLY A 27 -12.48 -2.17 -10.11
N ARG A 28 -12.18 -3.48 -10.03
CA ARG A 28 -12.84 -4.51 -10.85
C ARG A 28 -14.20 -4.95 -10.32
N GLN A 29 -14.44 -4.81 -9.02
CA GLN A 29 -15.70 -5.20 -8.39
C GLN A 29 -16.71 -4.05 -8.38
N LEU A 30 -16.25 -2.85 -8.05
CA LEU A 30 -17.08 -1.65 -8.03
C LEU A 30 -16.29 -0.51 -8.68
N ASP A 31 -16.78 0.00 -9.80
CA ASP A 31 -16.22 1.19 -10.43
C ASP A 31 -16.50 2.43 -9.56
N GLY A 32 -15.54 3.34 -9.51
CA GLY A 32 -15.64 4.51 -8.64
C GLY A 32 -15.35 4.26 -7.15
N ALA A 33 -14.97 3.03 -6.76
CA ALA A 33 -14.51 2.75 -5.41
C ALA A 33 -13.25 3.58 -5.07
N PRO A 34 -13.11 4.09 -3.82
CA PRO A 34 -12.00 4.96 -3.44
C PRO A 34 -10.65 4.27 -3.57
N ALA A 35 -9.61 5.06 -3.83
CA ALA A 35 -8.23 4.55 -3.85
C ALA A 35 -7.82 4.14 -2.42
N PRO A 36 -7.32 2.90 -2.22
CA PRO A 36 -6.99 2.39 -0.88
C PRO A 36 -5.95 3.21 -0.13
N LEU A 37 -5.04 3.87 -0.84
CA LEU A 37 -4.01 4.71 -0.22
C LEU A 37 -4.60 5.81 0.67
N GLY A 38 -5.72 6.41 0.27
CA GLY A 38 -6.41 7.44 1.06
C GLY A 38 -7.02 6.93 2.37
N LEU A 39 -7.18 5.61 2.51
CA LEU A 39 -7.71 4.98 3.71
C LEU A 39 -6.61 4.54 4.70
N VAL A 40 -5.33 4.53 4.28
CA VAL A 40 -4.25 4.00 5.13
C VAL A 40 -4.14 4.80 6.43
N ALA A 41 -3.98 6.11 6.38
CA ALA A 41 -3.83 6.93 7.58
C ALA A 41 -5.08 6.87 8.49
N PRO A 42 -6.33 7.10 8.01
CA PRO A 42 -7.51 6.98 8.86
C PRO A 42 -7.69 5.62 9.52
N VAL A 43 -7.33 4.52 8.84
CA VAL A 43 -7.40 3.18 9.41
C VAL A 43 -6.25 2.94 10.39
N ALA A 44 -5.04 3.44 10.12
CA ALA A 44 -3.91 3.37 11.04
C ALA A 44 -4.21 4.09 12.34
N ASP A 45 -4.82 5.26 12.28
CA ASP A 45 -5.25 6.02 13.47
C ASP A 45 -6.33 5.29 14.27
N ALA A 46 -7.18 4.52 13.59
CA ALA A 46 -8.33 3.87 14.23
C ALA A 46 -8.01 2.49 14.85
N VAL A 47 -7.10 1.71 14.24
CA VAL A 47 -6.86 0.30 14.62
C VAL A 47 -5.40 -0.14 14.44
N GLY A 48 -4.47 0.75 14.08
CA GLY A 48 -3.08 0.38 13.78
C GLY A 48 -2.27 -0.13 14.97
N ASP A 49 -2.73 0.07 16.18
CA ASP A 49 -2.19 -0.49 17.42
C ASP A 49 -2.68 -1.93 17.69
N ARG A 50 -3.68 -2.40 16.95
CA ARG A 50 -4.36 -3.69 17.15
C ARG A 50 -4.12 -4.68 16.02
N VAL A 51 -4.01 -4.18 14.78
CA VAL A 51 -3.89 -5.00 13.57
C VAL A 51 -2.87 -4.42 12.60
N GLU A 52 -2.20 -5.27 11.84
CA GLU A 52 -1.35 -4.81 10.74
C GLU A 52 -2.19 -4.35 9.55
N ILE A 53 -1.73 -3.30 8.86
CA ILE A 53 -2.41 -2.72 7.72
C ILE A 53 -1.61 -3.00 6.45
N ILE A 54 -2.28 -3.56 5.45
CA ILE A 54 -1.71 -3.82 4.12
C ILE A 54 -2.45 -2.96 3.11
N CYS A 55 -1.72 -2.22 2.28
CA CYS A 55 -2.31 -1.42 1.21
C CYS A 55 -2.27 -2.21 -0.12
N ASP A 56 -3.43 -2.45 -0.73
CA ASP A 56 -3.56 -3.16 -2.01
C ASP A 56 -4.45 -2.39 -2.99
N GLY A 57 -3.88 -1.98 -4.08
CA GLY A 57 -4.56 -1.28 -5.16
C GLY A 57 -3.82 -0.02 -5.59
N GLY A 58 -3.62 0.12 -6.90
CA GLY A 58 -2.96 1.27 -7.48
C GLY A 58 -1.43 1.28 -7.38
N VAL A 59 -0.80 0.32 -6.72
CA VAL A 59 0.67 0.25 -6.58
C VAL A 59 1.31 -0.08 -7.93
N ARG A 60 2.07 0.87 -8.45
CA ARG A 60 2.75 0.79 -9.77
C ARG A 60 4.21 1.22 -9.72
N ARG A 61 4.61 1.95 -8.67
CA ARG A 61 5.94 2.52 -8.49
C ARG A 61 6.41 2.27 -7.06
N GLY A 62 7.71 2.32 -6.84
CA GLY A 62 8.28 2.25 -5.50
C GLY A 62 7.81 3.40 -4.60
N SER A 63 7.60 4.59 -5.17
CA SER A 63 7.05 5.73 -4.44
C SER A 63 5.64 5.48 -3.88
N ASP A 64 4.82 4.65 -4.54
CA ASP A 64 3.50 4.28 -4.01
C ASP A 64 3.64 3.41 -2.76
N ILE A 65 4.62 2.50 -2.75
CA ILE A 65 4.96 1.66 -1.61
C ILE A 65 5.45 2.52 -0.44
N VAL A 66 6.38 3.44 -0.71
CA VAL A 66 6.93 4.35 0.31
C VAL A 66 5.82 5.21 0.94
N LYS A 67 4.90 5.75 0.14
CA LYS A 67 3.74 6.50 0.63
C LYS A 67 2.84 5.65 1.52
N ALA A 68 2.50 4.44 1.09
CA ALA A 68 1.65 3.55 1.88
C ALA A 68 2.27 3.24 3.25
N VAL A 69 3.57 2.92 3.28
CA VAL A 69 4.29 2.64 4.53
C VAL A 69 4.40 3.90 5.40
N ALA A 70 4.73 5.04 4.82
CA ALA A 70 4.80 6.31 5.54
C ALA A 70 3.46 6.70 6.19
N LEU A 71 2.33 6.34 5.60
CA LEU A 71 0.99 6.57 6.12
C LEU A 71 0.53 5.53 7.16
N GLY A 72 1.34 4.51 7.46
CA GLY A 72 1.06 3.53 8.50
C GLY A 72 0.77 2.11 8.00
N ALA A 73 0.89 1.82 6.71
CA ALA A 73 0.81 0.46 6.24
C ALA A 73 2.09 -0.32 6.58
N ARG A 74 1.93 -1.58 7.00
CA ARG A 74 3.04 -2.53 7.22
C ARG A 74 3.65 -3.01 5.91
N ALA A 75 2.82 -3.14 4.87
CA ALA A 75 3.21 -3.60 3.55
C ALA A 75 2.29 -3.06 2.47
N ALA A 76 2.75 -3.10 1.22
CA ALA A 76 1.95 -2.84 0.05
C ALA A 76 1.96 -4.03 -0.91
N MET A 77 0.83 -4.31 -1.57
CA MET A 77 0.71 -5.36 -2.57
C MET A 77 0.59 -4.77 -3.98
N ALA A 78 1.32 -5.33 -4.92
CA ALA A 78 1.23 -5.00 -6.32
C ALA A 78 0.55 -6.14 -7.10
N GLY A 79 -0.52 -5.82 -7.81
CA GLY A 79 -1.25 -6.79 -8.65
C GLY A 79 -0.84 -6.68 -10.11
N ARG A 80 -1.48 -5.79 -10.87
CA ARG A 80 -1.26 -5.66 -12.33
C ARG A 80 0.18 -5.40 -12.72
N ALA A 81 0.97 -4.75 -11.87
CA ALA A 81 2.37 -4.46 -12.18
C ALA A 81 3.16 -5.76 -12.46
N TYR A 82 3.07 -6.76 -11.57
CA TYR A 82 3.77 -8.03 -11.81
C TYR A 82 3.14 -8.86 -12.94
N LEU A 83 1.81 -8.75 -13.14
CA LEU A 83 1.13 -9.47 -14.22
C LEU A 83 1.60 -9.03 -15.61
N TYR A 84 1.91 -7.76 -15.81
CA TYR A 84 2.53 -7.28 -17.04
C TYR A 84 3.92 -7.90 -17.25
N GLY A 85 4.73 -7.99 -16.20
CA GLY A 85 6.01 -8.67 -16.25
C GLY A 85 5.86 -10.16 -16.59
N LEU A 86 4.94 -10.85 -15.91
CA LEU A 86 4.63 -12.26 -16.15
C LEU A 86 4.20 -12.49 -17.62
N GLY A 87 3.30 -11.65 -18.12
CA GLY A 87 2.82 -11.77 -19.51
C GLY A 87 3.90 -11.47 -20.56
N ALA A 88 4.86 -10.59 -20.24
CA ALA A 88 5.92 -10.21 -21.16
C ALA A 88 7.05 -11.25 -21.25
N ALA A 89 7.48 -11.84 -20.13
CA ALA A 89 8.67 -12.69 -20.06
C ALA A 89 8.63 -13.77 -18.97
N GLY A 90 7.44 -14.19 -18.53
CA GLY A 90 7.30 -15.22 -17.49
C GLY A 90 7.98 -14.82 -16.18
N GLU A 91 8.63 -15.78 -15.52
CA GLU A 91 9.34 -15.58 -14.25
C GLU A 91 10.35 -14.44 -14.32
N ARG A 92 11.18 -14.41 -15.38
CA ARG A 92 12.16 -13.32 -15.56
C ARG A 92 11.52 -11.93 -15.66
N GLY A 93 10.31 -11.84 -16.22
CA GLY A 93 9.54 -10.60 -16.28
C GLY A 93 9.05 -10.16 -14.91
N VAL A 94 8.64 -11.09 -14.05
CA VAL A 94 8.27 -10.82 -12.65
C VAL A 94 9.47 -10.33 -11.88
N ASP A 95 10.61 -11.01 -11.97
CA ASP A 95 11.87 -10.62 -11.31
C ASP A 95 12.30 -9.21 -11.73
N HIS A 96 12.18 -8.91 -13.04
CA HIS A 96 12.48 -7.58 -13.54
C HIS A 96 11.58 -6.49 -12.94
N VAL A 97 10.28 -6.72 -12.88
CA VAL A 97 9.32 -5.76 -12.28
C VAL A 97 9.60 -5.57 -10.79
N LEU A 98 9.86 -6.65 -10.05
CA LEU A 98 10.21 -6.55 -8.63
C LEU A 98 11.52 -5.77 -8.43
N GLY A 99 12.53 -5.97 -9.28
CA GLY A 99 13.78 -5.20 -9.27
C GLY A 99 13.57 -3.71 -9.57
N LEU A 100 12.66 -3.37 -10.51
CA LEU A 100 12.29 -1.98 -10.78
C LEU A 100 11.62 -1.33 -9.56
N LEU A 101 10.69 -2.03 -8.91
CA LEU A 101 10.01 -1.54 -7.70
C LEU A 101 11.01 -1.34 -6.56
N ASP A 102 11.91 -2.31 -6.28
CA ASP A 102 12.94 -2.19 -5.24
C ASP A 102 13.86 -0.98 -5.51
N THR A 103 14.35 -0.85 -6.75
CA THR A 103 15.19 0.28 -7.16
C THR A 103 14.50 1.62 -6.93
N ASP A 104 13.20 1.71 -7.26
CA ASP A 104 12.44 2.94 -7.11
C ASP A 104 12.11 3.24 -5.64
N VAL A 105 11.85 2.21 -4.81
CA VAL A 105 11.73 2.35 -3.35
C VAL A 105 13.01 2.95 -2.77
N ARG A 106 14.18 2.36 -3.06
CA ARG A 106 15.48 2.85 -2.55
C ARG A 106 15.76 4.28 -2.99
N ARG A 107 15.49 4.60 -4.26
CA ARG A 107 15.64 5.96 -4.79
C ARG A 107 14.71 6.93 -4.06
N THR A 108 13.45 6.58 -3.90
CA THR A 108 12.47 7.43 -3.21
C THR A 108 12.87 7.68 -1.77
N MET A 109 13.26 6.64 -1.03
CA MET A 109 13.75 6.76 0.34
C MET A 109 14.97 7.68 0.43
N ALA A 110 15.94 7.54 -0.48
CA ALA A 110 17.12 8.42 -0.51
C ALA A 110 16.73 9.89 -0.76
N LEU A 111 15.78 10.14 -1.67
CA LEU A 111 15.33 11.50 -2.00
C LEU A 111 14.57 12.18 -0.86
N VAL A 112 13.84 11.43 -0.05
CA VAL A 112 13.14 11.96 1.14
C VAL A 112 13.99 11.93 2.41
N GLY A 113 15.25 11.46 2.33
CA GLY A 113 16.19 11.43 3.45
C GLY A 113 15.94 10.27 4.45
N ALA A 114 15.12 9.29 4.11
CA ALA A 114 14.87 8.12 4.94
C ALA A 114 15.97 7.06 4.72
N ARG A 115 16.72 6.71 5.77
CA ARG A 115 17.79 5.70 5.71
C ARG A 115 17.28 4.28 5.94
N THR A 116 16.20 4.17 6.68
CA THR A 116 15.53 2.91 7.01
C THR A 116 14.02 3.05 6.82
N VAL A 117 13.31 1.92 6.73
CA VAL A 117 11.84 1.92 6.67
C VAL A 117 11.22 2.58 7.91
N ALA A 118 11.86 2.48 9.06
CA ALA A 118 11.40 3.10 10.30
C ALA A 118 11.47 4.65 10.29
N ASP A 119 12.24 5.23 9.37
CA ASP A 119 12.31 6.69 9.22
C ASP A 119 11.11 7.24 8.41
N LEU A 120 10.32 6.36 7.78
CA LEU A 120 9.14 6.76 7.03
C LEU A 120 8.01 7.18 7.98
N SER A 121 7.47 8.36 7.75
CA SER A 121 6.40 8.93 8.57
C SER A 121 5.40 9.72 7.71
N PRO A 122 4.18 9.97 8.21
CA PRO A 122 3.18 10.77 7.49
C PRO A 122 3.66 12.16 7.08
N ALA A 123 4.62 12.75 7.81
CA ALA A 123 5.20 14.06 7.49
C ALA A 123 5.92 14.11 6.13
N LEU A 124 6.29 12.96 5.57
CA LEU A 124 6.91 12.84 4.25
C LEU A 124 5.89 12.79 3.09
N VAL A 125 4.61 12.74 3.40
CA VAL A 125 3.54 12.60 2.39
C VAL A 125 2.68 13.86 2.41
N SER A 126 2.75 14.65 1.33
CA SER A 126 1.77 15.71 1.11
C SER A 126 0.47 15.12 0.57
N GLY A 127 -0.63 15.39 1.26
CA GLY A 127 -1.98 15.13 0.76
C GLY A 127 -2.41 16.17 -0.26
N PRO A 128 -3.53 15.99 -0.97
CA PRO A 128 -4.19 17.10 -1.60
C PRO A 128 -4.51 18.12 -0.50
N ASP A 129 -4.21 19.41 -0.76
CA ASP A 129 -4.62 20.49 0.12
C ASP A 129 -6.13 20.39 0.37
N PRO A 130 -6.60 20.63 1.61
CA PRO A 130 -8.01 20.56 1.95
C PRO A 130 -8.87 21.54 1.16
#